data_cdc74dc6b28c9ed8304a6c1149e9af03
#
_entry.id   cdc74dc6b28c9ed8304a6c1149e9af03
#
_cell.length_a   1.000
_cell.length_b   1.000
_cell.length_c   1.000
_cell.angle_alpha   90.00
_cell.angle_beta   90.00
_cell.angle_gamma   90.00
#
_symmetry.space_group_name_H-M   'P 1'
#
loop_
_entity.id
_entity.type
_entity.pdbx_description
1 polymer ?
#
loop_
_entity_poly.entity_id
_entity_poly.type
_entity_poly.pdbx_seq_one_letter_code
_entity_poly.pdbx_strand_id
1 'polypeptide(L)'
;MSLYTRRGFLATGSLWATTCWRTPAARGTAEAWVDRRTYGPFQCVSAFPLAPWDSFFQELSRLEQELERTLAVPPTSARVEVFLLEDEGSHRTFLRELYPRVPYRRALYVQRGGQGAVYAYQHPELAIDLRHECTHALLHANLAVVPLWLDEGLAEYFELPEPERAFEHPHLSTLRWNLRLGMLKTVESLEEPSELNEMGGIEYRYAWAWVHFMLHGPREAHRALVDFLAEIRRGDRPGPLSERLRAAVPELDERMILHFKHWRRPGVNA
;
A
#
# COMPACT_ATOMS: atom_id res chain seq x y z
N MET A 1 -4.25 -10.59 16.68
CA MET A 1 -3.90 -10.96 15.31
C MET A 1 -4.83 -10.16 14.42
N SER A 2 -4.40 -8.98 13.99
CA SER A 2 -5.08 -8.24 12.93
C SER A 2 -4.43 -8.69 11.65
N LEU A 3 -5.03 -9.62 10.96
CA LEU A 3 -4.82 -9.84 9.54
C LEU A 3 -5.42 -8.61 8.88
N TYR A 4 -4.65 -7.87 8.12
CA TYR A 4 -5.19 -6.83 7.27
C TYR A 4 -5.92 -7.48 6.09
N THR A 5 -6.96 -8.12 6.41
CA THR A 5 -8.15 -8.44 5.65
C THR A 5 -9.31 -8.19 6.60
N ARG A 6 -9.74 -6.96 6.70
CA ARG A 6 -11.02 -6.45 7.14
C ARG A 6 -11.96 -7.34 7.92
N ARG A 7 -12.13 -6.98 9.06
CA ARG A 7 -13.13 -6.48 9.98
C ARG A 7 -12.53 -6.49 11.37
N GLY A 8 -12.45 -5.33 12.01
CA GLY A 8 -12.21 -5.27 13.43
C GLY A 8 -13.32 -6.00 14.18
N PHE A 9 -13.05 -7.19 14.65
CA PHE A 9 -13.79 -7.77 15.76
C PHE A 9 -13.17 -7.21 17.03
N LEU A 10 -13.88 -6.29 17.67
CA LEU A 10 -13.64 -5.93 19.05
C LEU A 10 -13.93 -7.18 19.91
N ALA A 11 -12.91 -7.89 20.28
CA ALA A 11 -12.96 -8.81 21.41
C ALA A 11 -12.07 -8.22 22.51
N THR A 12 -12.71 -7.60 23.47
CA THR A 12 -12.14 -7.25 24.78
C THR A 12 -11.74 -8.53 25.49
N GLY A 13 -10.45 -8.72 25.71
CA GLY A 13 -9.93 -9.82 26.49
C GLY A 13 -8.47 -9.52 26.83
N SER A 14 -8.27 -8.82 27.97
CA SER A 14 -6.96 -8.57 28.55
C SER A 14 -6.39 -9.88 29.09
N LEU A 15 -5.38 -10.41 28.40
CA LEU A 15 -4.41 -11.35 28.97
C LEU A 15 -3.03 -10.92 28.54
N TRP A 16 -2.33 -10.27 29.47
CA TRP A 16 -0.91 -9.98 29.38
C TRP A 16 -0.13 -11.29 29.46
N ALA A 17 0.26 -11.83 28.32
CA ALA A 17 1.29 -12.84 28.23
C ALA A 17 2.48 -12.20 27.54
N THR A 18 3.49 -11.84 28.33
CA THR A 18 4.85 -11.54 27.86
C THR A 18 5.42 -12.80 27.22
N THR A 19 5.12 -13.02 25.95
CA THR A 19 5.83 -14.00 25.13
C THR A 19 6.93 -13.27 24.40
N CYS A 20 8.17 -13.54 24.81
CA CYS A 20 9.37 -13.25 24.01
C CYS A 20 9.10 -13.61 22.55
N TRP A 21 9.25 -12.62 21.68
CA TRP A 21 9.31 -12.81 20.24
C TRP A 21 10.45 -13.77 19.92
N ARG A 22 10.13 -15.03 19.81
CA ARG A 22 10.95 -15.92 19.00
C ARG A 22 10.55 -15.58 17.55
N THR A 23 11.51 -15.00 16.79
CA THR A 23 11.52 -15.15 15.32
C THR A 23 10.88 -16.48 14.99
N PRO A 24 10.04 -16.62 13.95
CA PRO A 24 9.56 -17.91 13.54
C PRO A 24 10.80 -18.76 13.18
N ALA A 25 11.39 -19.36 14.24
CA ALA A 25 12.36 -20.40 14.10
C ALA A 25 11.57 -21.55 13.54
N ALA A 26 11.72 -21.72 12.24
CA ALA A 26 11.49 -22.93 11.48
C ALA A 26 10.97 -24.12 12.30
N ARG A 27 9.66 -24.29 12.32
CA ARG A 27 9.05 -25.59 12.48
C ARG A 27 8.48 -25.98 11.11
N GLY A 28 9.29 -26.65 10.33
CA GLY A 28 8.96 -27.15 9.00
C GLY A 28 9.95 -26.61 7.98
N THR A 29 10.83 -27.50 7.44
CA THR A 29 11.87 -27.27 6.44
C THR A 29 12.61 -25.94 6.61
N ALA A 30 13.75 -25.98 7.32
CA ALA A 30 14.60 -24.81 7.54
C ALA A 30 15.05 -24.27 6.18
N GLU A 31 14.31 -23.29 5.64
CA GLU A 31 14.88 -22.42 4.64
C GLU A 31 16.06 -21.73 5.30
N ALA A 32 17.25 -22.02 4.80
CA ALA A 32 18.45 -21.39 5.31
C ALA A 32 18.41 -19.93 4.87
N TRP A 33 18.10 -19.03 5.79
CA TRP A 33 18.21 -17.59 5.55
C TRP A 33 19.67 -17.25 5.23
N VAL A 34 19.93 -16.91 3.97
CA VAL A 34 21.27 -16.74 3.40
C VAL A 34 21.82 -15.34 3.70
N ASP A 35 20.94 -14.34 3.72
CA ASP A 35 21.36 -12.94 3.92
C ASP A 35 20.41 -12.20 4.87
N ARG A 36 21.00 -11.23 5.63
CA ARG A 36 20.25 -10.36 6.53
C ARG A 36 20.82 -8.96 6.43
N ARG A 37 19.97 -7.97 6.08
CA ARG A 37 20.37 -6.57 5.94
C ARG A 37 19.29 -5.63 6.45
N THR A 38 19.72 -4.42 6.80
CA THR A 38 18.80 -3.35 7.19
C THR A 38 18.94 -2.19 6.22
N TYR A 39 17.79 -1.74 5.69
CA TYR A 39 17.70 -0.60 4.78
C TYR A 39 16.62 0.36 5.32
N GLY A 40 17.05 1.46 5.95
CA GLY A 40 16.12 2.39 6.61
C GLY A 40 15.21 1.69 7.61
N PRO A 41 13.89 1.77 7.47
CA PRO A 41 12.93 1.11 8.36
C PRO A 41 12.82 -0.41 8.15
N PHE A 42 13.39 -0.98 7.07
CA PHE A 42 13.19 -2.37 6.66
C PHE A 42 14.30 -3.28 7.18
N GLN A 43 13.92 -4.36 7.87
CA GLN A 43 14.80 -5.46 8.26
C GLN A 43 14.57 -6.63 7.30
N CYS A 44 15.45 -6.79 6.32
CA CYS A 44 15.34 -7.82 5.30
C CYS A 44 16.01 -9.12 5.75
N VAL A 45 15.28 -10.22 5.59
CA VAL A 45 15.76 -11.60 5.80
C VAL A 45 15.47 -12.37 4.52
N SER A 46 16.49 -12.92 3.89
CA SER A 46 16.40 -13.50 2.53
C SER A 46 16.96 -14.90 2.44
N ALA A 47 16.29 -15.74 1.64
CA ALA A 47 16.76 -17.06 1.22
C ALA A 47 17.77 -16.99 0.05
N PHE A 48 18.01 -15.81 -0.50
CA PHE A 48 18.99 -15.54 -1.57
C PHE A 48 19.85 -14.32 -1.24
N PRO A 49 21.05 -14.16 -1.90
CA PRO A 49 21.91 -13.01 -1.67
C PRO A 49 21.26 -11.67 -2.03
N LEU A 50 21.30 -10.69 -1.12
CA LEU A 50 20.72 -9.36 -1.31
C LEU A 50 21.67 -8.36 -2.00
N ALA A 51 22.96 -8.69 -2.15
CA ALA A 51 23.92 -7.79 -2.80
C ALA A 51 23.49 -7.28 -4.20
N PRO A 52 22.91 -8.09 -5.08
CA PRO A 52 22.38 -7.62 -6.36
C PRO A 52 21.21 -6.66 -6.25
N TRP A 53 20.52 -6.62 -5.10
CA TRP A 53 19.35 -5.82 -4.81
C TRP A 53 19.65 -4.57 -3.98
N ASP A 54 20.90 -4.33 -3.60
CA ASP A 54 21.28 -3.20 -2.72
C ASP A 54 20.78 -1.85 -3.24
N SER A 55 20.90 -1.58 -4.54
CA SER A 55 20.44 -0.31 -5.13
C SER A 55 18.93 -0.13 -5.00
N PHE A 56 18.17 -1.20 -5.24
CA PHE A 56 16.72 -1.20 -5.08
C PHE A 56 16.32 -0.96 -3.61
N PHE A 57 16.91 -1.67 -2.66
CA PHE A 57 16.57 -1.50 -1.24
C PHE A 57 17.01 -0.15 -0.69
N GLN A 58 18.09 0.44 -1.20
CA GLN A 58 18.48 1.81 -0.88
C GLN A 58 17.43 2.82 -1.39
N GLU A 59 16.88 2.59 -2.57
CA GLU A 59 15.78 3.40 -3.09
C GLU A 59 14.49 3.16 -2.28
N LEU A 60 14.12 1.91 -2.02
CA LEU A 60 12.94 1.55 -1.22
C LEU A 60 12.98 2.20 0.18
N SER A 61 14.16 2.31 0.76
CA SER A 61 14.32 2.96 2.08
C SER A 61 13.91 4.43 2.10
N ARG A 62 13.80 5.08 0.94
CA ARG A 62 13.35 6.49 0.81
C ARG A 62 11.83 6.61 0.76
N LEU A 63 11.12 5.50 0.60
CA LEU A 63 9.64 5.49 0.52
C LEU A 63 9.00 6.18 1.74
N GLU A 64 9.57 5.99 2.92
CA GLU A 64 9.11 6.66 4.14
C GLU A 64 9.16 8.19 4.03
N GLN A 65 10.26 8.73 3.48
CA GLN A 65 10.42 10.17 3.24
C GLN A 65 9.48 10.66 2.13
N GLU A 66 9.19 9.82 1.14
CA GLU A 66 8.23 10.14 0.08
C GLU A 66 6.81 10.24 0.66
N LEU A 67 6.40 9.32 1.52
CA LEU A 67 5.12 9.37 2.22
C LEU A 67 5.00 10.60 3.13
N GLU A 68 6.06 10.93 3.88
CA GLU A 68 6.09 12.14 4.71
C GLU A 68 5.91 13.40 3.86
N ARG A 69 6.69 13.55 2.79
CA ARG A 69 6.63 14.72 1.92
C ARG A 69 5.28 14.85 1.22
N THR A 70 4.68 13.74 0.81
CA THR A 70 3.49 13.73 -0.04
C THR A 70 2.18 13.71 0.75
N LEU A 71 2.16 13.00 1.87
CA LEU A 71 0.96 12.72 2.66
C LEU A 71 1.01 13.29 4.08
N ALA A 72 2.13 13.90 4.47
CA ALA A 72 2.41 14.32 5.85
C ALA A 72 2.29 13.15 6.87
N VAL A 73 2.53 11.92 6.42
CA VAL A 73 2.64 10.75 7.30
C VAL A 73 4.10 10.69 7.79
N PRO A 74 4.35 10.91 9.09
CA PRO A 74 5.71 10.99 9.60
C PRO A 74 6.43 9.63 9.52
N PRO A 75 7.77 9.64 9.53
CA PRO A 75 8.56 8.43 9.66
C PRO A 75 8.19 7.61 10.89
N THR A 76 8.24 6.29 10.74
CA THR A 76 7.94 5.37 11.85
C THR A 76 9.19 5.00 12.64
N SER A 77 9.06 4.86 13.96
CA SER A 77 10.10 4.23 14.79
C SER A 77 10.02 2.69 14.77
N ALA A 78 8.91 2.14 14.29
CA ALA A 78 8.72 0.70 14.18
C ALA A 78 9.55 0.13 13.02
N ARG A 79 10.09 -1.08 13.21
CA ARG A 79 10.78 -1.82 12.14
C ARG A 79 9.76 -2.64 11.36
N VAL A 80 9.90 -2.66 10.05
CA VAL A 80 9.16 -3.54 9.15
C VAL A 80 10.04 -4.73 8.79
N GLU A 81 9.61 -5.94 9.11
CA GLU A 81 10.32 -7.15 8.71
C GLU A 81 9.97 -7.50 7.26
N VAL A 82 10.96 -7.81 6.43
CA VAL A 82 10.78 -8.22 5.03
C VAL A 82 11.40 -9.58 4.84
N PHE A 83 10.56 -10.59 4.59
CA PHE A 83 10.95 -11.98 4.36
C PHE A 83 10.92 -12.30 2.88
N LEU A 84 12.07 -12.67 2.33
CA LEU A 84 12.25 -12.91 0.90
C LEU A 84 12.60 -14.38 0.67
N LEU A 85 11.68 -15.10 0.05
CA LEU A 85 11.81 -16.51 -0.28
C LEU A 85 12.43 -16.66 -1.68
N GLU A 86 13.02 -17.82 -1.97
CA GLU A 86 13.74 -18.05 -3.22
C GLU A 86 12.78 -18.13 -4.41
N ASP A 87 11.64 -18.80 -4.24
CA ASP A 87 10.66 -19.05 -5.30
C ASP A 87 9.22 -19.10 -4.80
N GLU A 88 8.27 -19.22 -5.75
CA GLU A 88 6.84 -19.30 -5.46
C GLU A 88 6.47 -20.52 -4.60
N GLY A 89 7.11 -21.68 -4.82
CA GLY A 89 6.80 -22.91 -4.11
C GLY A 89 7.12 -22.81 -2.62
N SER A 90 8.33 -22.34 -2.32
CA SER A 90 8.80 -22.04 -0.97
C SER A 90 7.91 -21.01 -0.29
N HIS A 91 7.62 -19.91 -0.98
CA HIS A 91 6.77 -18.83 -0.48
C HIS A 91 5.35 -19.32 -0.17
N ARG A 92 4.72 -20.05 -1.07
CA ARG A 92 3.38 -20.63 -0.88
C ARG A 92 3.34 -21.58 0.32
N THR A 93 4.37 -22.40 0.49
CA THR A 93 4.47 -23.34 1.61
C THR A 93 4.64 -22.58 2.91
N PHE A 94 5.54 -21.61 2.95
CA PHE A 94 5.81 -20.77 4.11
C PHE A 94 4.56 -19.98 4.57
N LEU A 95 3.85 -19.32 3.64
CA LEU A 95 2.64 -18.58 3.97
C LEU A 95 1.50 -19.50 4.45
N ARG A 96 1.34 -20.67 3.86
CA ARG A 96 0.31 -21.63 4.28
C ARG A 96 0.52 -22.13 5.71
N GLU A 97 1.76 -22.28 6.14
CA GLU A 97 2.10 -22.66 7.52
C GLU A 97 1.82 -21.53 8.51
N LEU A 98 2.16 -20.28 8.14
CA LEU A 98 1.98 -19.12 9.02
C LEU A 98 0.53 -18.60 9.02
N TYR A 99 -0.11 -18.62 7.86
CA TYR A 99 -1.40 -17.97 7.60
C TYR A 99 -2.36 -18.89 6.82
N PRO A 100 -2.74 -20.08 7.34
CA PRO A 100 -3.49 -21.09 6.59
C PRO A 100 -4.89 -20.64 6.13
N ARG A 101 -5.39 -19.52 6.67
CA ARG A 101 -6.71 -18.97 6.32
C ARG A 101 -6.64 -17.77 5.36
N VAL A 102 -5.45 -17.33 5.02
CA VAL A 102 -5.26 -16.20 4.08
C VAL A 102 -5.15 -16.77 2.67
N PRO A 103 -5.95 -16.30 1.70
CA PRO A 103 -5.76 -16.67 0.30
C PRO A 103 -4.33 -16.35 -0.15
N TYR A 104 -3.75 -17.24 -0.94
CA TYR A 104 -2.40 -17.05 -1.43
C TYR A 104 -2.29 -15.79 -2.29
N ARG A 105 -1.23 -15.02 -2.07
CA ARG A 105 -0.84 -13.83 -2.82
C ARG A 105 0.64 -13.90 -3.13
N ARG A 106 1.07 -13.28 -4.22
CA ARG A 106 2.46 -13.21 -4.67
C ARG A 106 3.36 -12.43 -3.70
N ALA A 107 2.78 -11.41 -3.07
CA ALA A 107 3.35 -10.76 -1.90
C ALA A 107 2.24 -10.51 -0.87
N LEU A 108 2.61 -10.31 0.38
CA LEU A 108 1.64 -10.16 1.47
C LEU A 108 2.22 -9.31 2.58
N TYR A 109 1.54 -8.22 2.91
CA TYR A 109 1.74 -7.48 4.15
C TYR A 109 0.82 -8.02 5.25
N VAL A 110 1.36 -8.18 6.44
CA VAL A 110 0.61 -8.56 7.66
C VAL A 110 1.04 -7.69 8.81
N GLN A 111 0.08 -7.16 9.56
CA GLN A 111 0.36 -6.49 10.82
C GLN A 111 -0.02 -7.38 12.01
N ARG A 112 0.91 -7.57 12.92
CA ARG A 112 0.72 -8.41 14.11
C ARG A 112 1.31 -7.72 15.34
N GLY A 113 0.47 -7.44 16.33
CA GLY A 113 0.92 -6.83 17.58
C GLY A 113 1.62 -5.48 17.41
N GLY A 114 1.23 -4.69 16.40
CA GLY A 114 1.85 -3.40 16.09
C GLY A 114 3.11 -3.48 15.23
N GLN A 115 3.57 -4.69 14.89
CA GLN A 115 4.72 -4.89 14.00
C GLN A 115 4.25 -5.33 12.62
N GLY A 116 4.78 -4.69 11.58
CA GLY A 116 4.52 -5.03 10.18
C GLY A 116 5.52 -6.06 9.66
N ALA A 117 5.03 -7.03 8.87
CA ALA A 117 5.85 -7.99 8.17
C ALA A 117 5.38 -8.12 6.71
N VAL A 118 6.32 -8.10 5.78
CA VAL A 118 6.12 -8.28 4.34
C VAL A 118 6.75 -9.60 3.93
N TYR A 119 6.02 -10.39 3.15
CA TYR A 119 6.47 -11.67 2.62
C TYR A 119 6.38 -11.62 1.10
N ALA A 120 7.49 -11.95 0.41
CA ALA A 120 7.57 -12.01 -1.04
C ALA A 120 8.58 -13.07 -1.48
N TYR A 121 8.69 -13.34 -2.76
CA TYR A 121 9.69 -14.25 -3.32
C TYR A 121 10.35 -13.65 -4.56
N GLN A 122 11.47 -14.24 -5.00
CA GLN A 122 12.21 -13.75 -6.15
C GLN A 122 11.46 -14.04 -7.46
N HIS A 123 11.09 -12.97 -8.18
CA HIS A 123 10.46 -13.02 -9.50
C HIS A 123 10.65 -11.66 -10.22
N PRO A 124 10.34 -11.55 -11.53
CA PRO A 124 10.63 -10.35 -12.32
C PRO A 124 9.98 -9.05 -11.78
N GLU A 125 8.81 -9.13 -11.13
CA GLU A 125 8.06 -7.97 -10.63
C GLU A 125 8.24 -7.76 -9.11
N LEU A 126 9.20 -8.44 -8.47
CA LEU A 126 9.44 -8.35 -7.02
C LEU A 126 9.60 -6.90 -6.53
N ALA A 127 10.23 -6.04 -7.31
CA ALA A 127 10.43 -4.64 -6.94
C ALA A 127 9.09 -3.89 -6.79
N ILE A 128 8.14 -4.13 -7.69
CA ILE A 128 6.80 -3.55 -7.65
C ILE A 128 6.04 -4.07 -6.44
N ASP A 129 6.01 -5.39 -6.25
CA ASP A 129 5.32 -6.02 -5.13
C ASP A 129 5.88 -5.54 -3.78
N LEU A 130 7.20 -5.41 -3.66
CA LEU A 130 7.81 -4.91 -2.41
C LEU A 130 7.46 -3.44 -2.15
N ARG A 131 7.45 -2.59 -3.18
CA ARG A 131 7.03 -1.19 -2.97
C ARG A 131 5.57 -1.11 -2.54
N HIS A 132 4.69 -1.91 -3.14
CA HIS A 132 3.27 -2.01 -2.79
C HIS A 132 3.08 -2.42 -1.32
N GLU A 133 3.60 -3.57 -0.92
CA GLU A 133 3.43 -4.10 0.44
C GLU A 133 4.17 -3.28 1.51
N CYS A 134 5.31 -2.70 1.17
CA CYS A 134 6.02 -1.79 2.07
C CYS A 134 5.28 -0.46 2.23
N THR A 135 4.52 0.00 1.24
CA THR A 135 3.63 1.17 1.38
C THR A 135 2.57 0.90 2.44
N HIS A 136 1.86 -0.22 2.37
CA HIS A 136 0.93 -0.63 3.43
C HIS A 136 1.61 -0.67 4.80
N ALA A 137 2.79 -1.29 4.89
CA ALA A 137 3.52 -1.42 6.14
C ALA A 137 3.86 -0.07 6.77
N LEU A 138 4.31 0.90 5.99
CA LEU A 138 4.66 2.25 6.46
C LEU A 138 3.42 3.08 6.82
N LEU A 139 2.34 2.98 6.04
CA LEU A 139 1.08 3.65 6.35
C LEU A 139 0.51 3.13 7.67
N HIS A 140 0.41 1.82 7.83
CA HIS A 140 -0.18 1.19 9.01
C HIS A 140 0.70 1.23 10.26
N ALA A 141 1.98 1.58 10.12
CA ALA A 141 2.82 1.91 11.27
C ALA A 141 2.37 3.21 11.98
N ASN A 142 1.68 4.11 11.27
CA ASN A 142 1.23 5.40 11.76
C ASN A 142 -0.30 5.59 11.76
N LEU A 143 -1.01 4.83 10.93
CA LEU A 143 -2.45 4.98 10.70
C LEU A 143 -3.17 3.71 11.14
N ALA A 144 -4.00 3.81 12.16
CA ALA A 144 -4.68 2.64 12.74
C ALA A 144 -5.65 1.96 11.77
N VAL A 145 -6.37 2.75 10.98
CA VAL A 145 -7.36 2.27 9.99
C VAL A 145 -7.39 3.23 8.81
N VAL A 146 -7.06 2.76 7.62
CA VAL A 146 -7.23 3.49 6.36
C VAL A 146 -8.40 2.85 5.61
N PRO A 147 -9.34 3.61 4.99
CA PRO A 147 -10.36 3.03 4.12
C PRO A 147 -9.71 2.17 3.03
N LEU A 148 -10.29 1.02 2.74
CA LEU A 148 -9.68 0.03 1.85
C LEU A 148 -9.27 0.60 0.50
N TRP A 149 -10.18 1.27 -0.19
CA TRP A 149 -9.91 1.83 -1.50
C TRP A 149 -8.77 2.84 -1.47
N LEU A 150 -8.66 3.61 -0.38
CA LEU A 150 -7.59 4.60 -0.20
C LEU A 150 -6.26 3.91 0.11
N ASP A 151 -6.27 2.87 0.94
CA ASP A 151 -5.09 2.08 1.28
C ASP A 151 -4.50 1.40 0.03
N GLU A 152 -5.36 0.71 -0.72
CA GLU A 152 -4.97 0.08 -1.98
C GLU A 152 -4.57 1.11 -3.05
N GLY A 153 -5.30 2.23 -3.14
CA GLY A 153 -4.98 3.28 -4.10
C GLY A 153 -3.65 3.99 -3.82
N LEU A 154 -3.29 4.15 -2.55
CA LEU A 154 -1.97 4.65 -2.15
C LEU A 154 -0.88 3.62 -2.44
N ALA A 155 -1.10 2.35 -2.14
CA ALA A 155 -0.15 1.29 -2.44
C ALA A 155 0.11 1.17 -3.96
N GLU A 156 -0.95 1.15 -4.79
CA GLU A 156 -0.87 1.19 -6.25
C GLU A 156 -0.13 2.45 -6.77
N TYR A 157 -0.34 3.61 -6.13
CA TYR A 157 0.35 4.82 -6.55
C TYR A 157 1.85 4.77 -6.23
N PHE A 158 2.24 4.29 -5.04
CA PHE A 158 3.63 4.24 -4.60
C PHE A 158 4.38 2.97 -5.01
N GLU A 159 3.74 1.98 -5.65
CA GLU A 159 4.42 0.77 -6.14
C GLU A 159 5.45 1.04 -7.24
N LEU A 160 5.29 2.17 -7.96
CA LEU A 160 6.26 2.64 -8.94
C LEU A 160 7.08 3.82 -8.38
N PRO A 161 8.35 3.97 -8.79
CA PRO A 161 9.16 5.13 -8.44
C PRO A 161 8.71 6.39 -9.19
N GLU A 162 9.16 7.56 -8.75
CA GLU A 162 9.05 8.78 -9.55
C GLU A 162 10.05 8.74 -10.72
N PRO A 163 9.68 9.22 -11.94
CA PRO A 163 8.40 9.86 -12.29
C PRO A 163 7.35 8.89 -12.85
N GLU A 164 7.62 7.58 -12.91
CA GLU A 164 6.75 6.57 -13.54
C GLU A 164 5.36 6.57 -12.91
N ARG A 165 5.27 6.62 -11.59
CA ARG A 165 3.98 6.59 -10.85
C ARG A 165 2.99 7.66 -11.28
N ALA A 166 3.50 8.83 -11.69
CA ALA A 166 2.67 9.96 -12.07
C ALA A 166 2.33 9.99 -13.57
N PHE A 167 3.21 9.48 -14.45
CA PHE A 167 3.09 9.68 -15.89
C PHE A 167 3.05 8.40 -16.72
N GLU A 168 3.51 7.30 -16.20
CA GLU A 168 3.72 6.04 -16.95
C GLU A 168 3.02 4.84 -16.28
N HIS A 169 2.18 5.08 -15.27
CA HIS A 169 1.48 4.01 -14.57
C HIS A 169 0.62 3.17 -15.54
N PRO A 170 0.63 1.83 -15.43
CA PRO A 170 -0.10 0.94 -16.34
C PRO A 170 -1.61 1.23 -16.42
N HIS A 171 -2.20 1.74 -15.35
CA HIS A 171 -3.62 2.12 -15.33
C HIS A 171 -3.98 3.31 -16.21
N LEU A 172 -3.03 4.20 -16.51
CA LEU A 172 -3.30 5.51 -17.13
C LEU A 172 -3.97 5.38 -18.52
N SER A 173 -3.49 4.48 -19.36
CA SER A 173 -4.03 4.30 -20.73
C SER A 173 -5.45 3.77 -20.70
N THR A 174 -5.70 2.72 -19.90
CA THR A 174 -7.02 2.11 -19.77
C THR A 174 -8.00 3.06 -19.08
N LEU A 175 -7.57 3.79 -18.06
CA LEU A 175 -8.39 4.81 -17.39
C LEU A 175 -8.87 5.87 -18.40
N ARG A 176 -7.97 6.42 -19.20
CA ARG A 176 -8.33 7.41 -20.23
C ARG A 176 -9.35 6.90 -21.22
N TRP A 177 -9.22 5.62 -21.59
CA TRP A 177 -10.20 4.98 -22.46
C TRP A 177 -11.56 4.86 -21.76
N ASN A 178 -11.59 4.39 -20.52
CA ASN A 178 -12.82 4.29 -19.72
C ASN A 178 -13.52 5.65 -19.60
N LEU A 179 -12.78 6.70 -19.26
CA LEU A 179 -13.33 8.05 -19.11
C LEU A 179 -13.90 8.61 -20.44
N ARG A 180 -13.28 8.31 -21.58
CA ARG A 180 -13.82 8.69 -22.91
C ARG A 180 -15.14 7.99 -23.22
N LEU A 181 -15.37 6.80 -22.70
CA LEU A 181 -16.60 6.05 -22.84
C LEU A 181 -17.66 6.40 -21.78
N GLY A 182 -17.40 7.42 -20.94
CA GLY A 182 -18.29 7.81 -19.85
C GLY A 182 -18.32 6.84 -18.67
N MET A 183 -17.37 5.92 -18.59
CA MET A 183 -17.27 4.96 -17.49
C MET A 183 -16.44 5.57 -16.34
N LEU A 184 -17.07 6.36 -15.51
CA LEU A 184 -16.48 6.87 -14.27
C LEU A 184 -16.99 6.04 -13.10
N LYS A 185 -16.06 5.59 -12.23
CA LYS A 185 -16.38 5.19 -10.85
C LYS A 185 -16.16 6.40 -9.94
N THR A 186 -17.20 6.83 -9.28
CA THR A 186 -17.13 7.95 -8.32
C THR A 186 -16.41 7.51 -7.05
N VAL A 187 -15.91 8.46 -6.30
CA VAL A 187 -15.20 8.16 -5.04
C VAL A 187 -16.13 7.48 -4.03
N GLU A 188 -17.41 7.82 -3.99
CA GLU A 188 -18.41 7.18 -3.14
C GLU A 188 -18.55 5.69 -3.45
N SER A 189 -18.57 5.33 -4.73
CA SER A 189 -18.67 3.92 -5.14
C SER A 189 -17.45 3.08 -4.75
N LEU A 190 -16.30 3.72 -4.50
CA LEU A 190 -15.11 3.05 -3.97
C LEU A 190 -15.14 2.90 -2.45
N GLU A 191 -15.95 3.68 -1.76
CA GLU A 191 -16.15 3.55 -0.31
C GLU A 191 -17.09 2.40 0.08
N GLU A 192 -17.90 1.90 -0.87
CA GLU A 192 -18.84 0.79 -0.66
C GLU A 192 -18.16 -0.56 -0.36
N PRO A 193 -17.10 -1.00 -1.12
CA PRO A 193 -16.43 -2.26 -0.84
C PRO A 193 -15.84 -2.28 0.57
N SER A 194 -16.20 -3.29 1.33
CA SER A 194 -15.72 -3.46 2.70
C SER A 194 -14.69 -4.58 2.85
N GLU A 195 -14.53 -5.42 1.85
CA GLU A 195 -13.60 -6.53 1.81
C GLU A 195 -12.77 -6.53 0.52
N LEU A 196 -11.54 -7.01 0.62
CA LEU A 196 -10.58 -6.99 -0.48
C LEU A 196 -11.03 -7.86 -1.68
N ASN A 197 -11.79 -8.92 -1.43
CA ASN A 197 -12.37 -9.77 -2.48
C ASN A 197 -13.51 -9.10 -3.26
N GLU A 198 -14.01 -7.95 -2.78
CA GLU A 198 -14.99 -7.11 -3.46
C GLU A 198 -14.32 -6.12 -4.43
N MET A 199 -13.01 -5.94 -4.31
CA MET A 199 -12.23 -5.10 -5.23
C MET A 199 -11.68 -5.92 -6.40
N GLY A 200 -12.08 -5.56 -7.60
CA GLY A 200 -11.51 -6.08 -8.84
C GLY A 200 -10.55 -5.09 -9.51
N GLY A 201 -10.02 -5.45 -10.67
CA GLY A 201 -9.08 -4.59 -11.40
C GLY A 201 -9.62 -3.22 -11.82
N ILE A 202 -10.95 -3.04 -11.83
CA ILE A 202 -11.58 -1.75 -12.06
C ILE A 202 -11.48 -0.90 -10.80
N GLU A 203 -11.79 -1.46 -9.64
CA GLU A 203 -11.72 -0.78 -8.34
C GLU A 203 -10.30 -0.32 -8.05
N TYR A 204 -9.29 -1.17 -8.22
CA TYR A 204 -7.87 -0.81 -8.09
C TYR A 204 -7.47 0.35 -8.99
N ARG A 205 -7.86 0.29 -10.28
CA ARG A 205 -7.57 1.37 -11.24
C ARG A 205 -8.17 2.71 -10.82
N TYR A 206 -9.42 2.71 -10.35
CA TYR A 206 -10.05 3.97 -9.91
C TYR A 206 -9.59 4.41 -8.53
N ALA A 207 -9.22 3.51 -7.64
CA ALA A 207 -8.56 3.84 -6.38
C ALA A 207 -7.23 4.58 -6.63
N TRP A 208 -6.38 4.02 -7.51
CA TRP A 208 -5.18 4.71 -8.00
C TRP A 208 -5.51 6.07 -8.63
N ALA A 209 -6.53 6.12 -9.47
CA ALA A 209 -6.88 7.36 -10.18
C ALA A 209 -7.32 8.48 -9.23
N TRP A 210 -8.13 8.17 -8.23
CA TRP A 210 -8.54 9.14 -7.23
C TRP A 210 -7.36 9.58 -6.35
N VAL A 211 -6.48 8.69 -5.97
CA VAL A 211 -5.23 9.05 -5.27
C VAL A 211 -4.38 9.97 -6.14
N HIS A 212 -4.16 9.62 -7.40
CA HIS A 212 -3.41 10.45 -8.35
C HIS A 212 -4.06 11.85 -8.51
N PHE A 213 -5.39 11.93 -8.62
CA PHE A 213 -6.11 13.19 -8.69
C PHE A 213 -5.93 14.03 -7.41
N MET A 214 -6.00 13.42 -6.23
CA MET A 214 -5.76 14.13 -4.96
C MET A 214 -4.32 14.64 -4.84
N LEU A 215 -3.35 13.93 -5.38
CA LEU A 215 -1.95 14.32 -5.30
C LEU A 215 -1.53 15.36 -6.35
N HIS A 216 -2.13 15.33 -7.53
CA HIS A 216 -1.69 16.14 -8.68
C HIS A 216 -2.76 17.08 -9.26
N GLY A 217 -3.96 17.03 -8.74
CA GLY A 217 -5.08 17.91 -9.12
C GLY A 217 -5.14 19.19 -8.29
N PRO A 218 -6.33 19.67 -7.96
CA PRO A 218 -6.50 20.88 -7.16
C PRO A 218 -5.86 20.75 -5.77
N ARG A 219 -5.27 21.85 -5.28
CA ARG A 219 -4.66 21.87 -3.92
C ARG A 219 -5.65 21.52 -2.82
N GLU A 220 -6.92 21.85 -3.03
CA GLU A 220 -8.02 21.56 -2.12
C GLU A 220 -8.23 20.04 -1.97
N ALA A 221 -8.09 19.29 -3.05
CA ALA A 221 -8.18 17.82 -3.01
C ALA A 221 -7.00 17.21 -2.23
N HIS A 222 -5.78 17.71 -2.45
CA HIS A 222 -4.60 17.27 -1.70
C HIS A 222 -4.74 17.59 -0.20
N ARG A 223 -5.19 18.81 0.13
CA ARG A 223 -5.42 19.20 1.52
C ARG A 223 -6.46 18.30 2.20
N ALA A 224 -7.58 18.01 1.51
CA ALA A 224 -8.62 17.13 2.04
C ALA A 224 -8.07 15.72 2.38
N LEU A 225 -7.18 15.17 1.53
CA LEU A 225 -6.49 13.91 1.79
C LEU A 225 -5.57 14.01 3.02
N VAL A 226 -4.70 15.01 3.08
CA VAL A 226 -3.73 15.16 4.17
C VAL A 226 -4.44 15.37 5.52
N ASP A 227 -5.46 16.23 5.55
CA ASP A 227 -6.25 16.47 6.76
C ASP A 227 -6.98 15.20 7.22
N PHE A 228 -7.52 14.42 6.28
CA PHE A 228 -8.17 13.14 6.54
C PHE A 228 -7.21 12.13 7.19
N LEU A 229 -6.01 11.96 6.62
CA LEU A 229 -4.99 11.08 7.18
C LEU A 229 -4.48 11.56 8.55
N ALA A 230 -4.36 12.88 8.74
CA ALA A 230 -3.97 13.47 10.01
C ALA A 230 -5.00 13.19 11.12
N GLU A 231 -6.30 13.19 10.81
CA GLU A 231 -7.36 12.81 11.76
C GLU A 231 -7.25 11.34 12.14
N ILE A 232 -7.12 10.43 11.16
CA ILE A 232 -6.90 8.99 11.44
C ILE A 232 -5.70 8.79 12.35
N ARG A 233 -4.60 9.50 12.11
CA ARG A 233 -3.39 9.41 12.94
C ARG A 233 -3.61 9.85 14.39
N ARG A 234 -4.47 10.84 14.63
CA ARG A 234 -4.86 11.25 15.99
C ARG A 234 -5.79 10.28 16.69
N GLY A 235 -6.24 9.23 15.98
CA GLY A 235 -7.22 8.27 16.49
C GLY A 235 -8.66 8.71 16.30
N ASP A 236 -8.90 9.79 15.54
CA ASP A 236 -10.23 10.24 15.18
C ASP A 236 -10.86 9.24 14.18
N ARG A 237 -12.18 9.29 14.06
CA ARG A 237 -12.93 8.54 13.04
C ARG A 237 -13.54 9.52 12.06
N PRO A 238 -12.79 9.98 11.05
CA PRO A 238 -13.34 10.89 10.07
C PRO A 238 -14.49 10.22 9.31
N GLY A 239 -15.47 11.02 8.90
CA GLY A 239 -16.50 10.58 7.98
C GLY A 239 -15.92 10.19 6.61
N PRO A 240 -16.77 9.92 5.61
CA PRO A 240 -16.32 9.59 4.26
C PRO A 240 -15.39 10.65 3.67
N LEU A 241 -14.30 10.23 3.02
CA LEU A 241 -13.40 11.16 2.32
C LEU A 241 -14.09 11.79 1.11
N SER A 242 -15.05 11.08 0.50
CA SER A 242 -15.89 11.57 -0.60
C SER A 242 -16.63 12.85 -0.25
N GLU A 243 -17.25 12.93 0.93
CA GLU A 243 -17.96 14.12 1.40
C GLU A 243 -17.02 15.33 1.50
N ARG A 244 -15.80 15.13 2.00
CA ARG A 244 -14.78 16.18 2.11
C ARG A 244 -14.32 16.66 0.74
N LEU A 245 -14.09 15.72 -0.17
CA LEU A 245 -13.67 16.04 -1.54
C LEU A 245 -14.76 16.84 -2.26
N ARG A 246 -16.04 16.46 -2.13
CA ARG A 246 -17.17 17.21 -2.71
C ARG A 246 -17.33 18.60 -2.12
N ALA A 247 -17.13 18.75 -0.83
CA ALA A 247 -17.15 20.05 -0.17
C ALA A 247 -15.97 20.96 -0.59
N ALA A 248 -14.78 20.36 -0.80
CA ALA A 248 -13.57 21.10 -1.13
C ALA A 248 -13.41 21.41 -2.61
N VAL A 249 -13.95 20.55 -3.50
CA VAL A 249 -13.75 20.63 -4.95
C VAL A 249 -15.10 20.65 -5.66
N PRO A 250 -15.62 21.81 -6.07
CA PRO A 250 -16.83 21.88 -6.90
C PRO A 250 -16.66 21.08 -8.19
N GLU A 251 -17.73 20.47 -8.66
CA GLU A 251 -17.72 19.66 -9.91
C GLU A 251 -16.65 18.56 -9.89
N LEU A 252 -16.52 17.89 -8.76
CA LEU A 252 -15.45 16.94 -8.46
C LEU A 252 -15.22 15.92 -9.59
N ASP A 253 -16.29 15.30 -10.09
CA ASP A 253 -16.22 14.25 -11.11
C ASP A 253 -15.75 14.81 -12.47
N GLU A 254 -16.26 15.98 -12.86
CA GLU A 254 -15.80 16.66 -14.08
C GLU A 254 -14.33 17.04 -13.99
N ARG A 255 -13.90 17.58 -12.86
CA ARG A 255 -12.49 17.93 -12.65
C ARG A 255 -11.57 16.73 -12.68
N MET A 256 -12.01 15.60 -12.14
CA MET A 256 -11.26 14.34 -12.23
C MET A 256 -11.13 13.87 -13.69
N ILE A 257 -12.20 13.93 -14.48
CA ILE A 257 -12.18 13.59 -15.92
C ILE A 257 -11.25 14.53 -16.68
N LEU A 258 -11.36 15.84 -16.46
CA LEU A 258 -10.52 16.86 -17.10
C LEU A 258 -9.05 16.71 -16.71
N HIS A 259 -8.78 16.37 -15.44
CA HIS A 259 -7.43 16.10 -14.98
C HIS A 259 -6.76 15.02 -15.84
N PHE A 260 -7.35 13.84 -16.01
CA PHE A 260 -6.75 12.77 -16.81
C PHE A 260 -6.80 13.01 -18.32
N LYS A 261 -7.76 13.78 -18.80
CA LYS A 261 -7.81 14.21 -20.20
C LYS A 261 -6.59 15.09 -20.57
N HIS A 262 -6.17 15.95 -19.66
CA HIS A 262 -5.10 16.91 -19.88
C HIS A 262 -3.77 16.54 -19.22
N TRP A 263 -3.73 15.49 -18.38
CA TRP A 263 -2.50 15.08 -17.72
C TRP A 263 -1.45 14.63 -18.72
N ARG A 264 -0.31 15.29 -18.72
CA ARG A 264 0.81 15.03 -19.61
C ARG A 264 2.13 15.27 -18.89
N ARG A 265 3.17 14.53 -19.27
CA ARG A 265 4.53 14.80 -18.80
C ARG A 265 4.96 16.21 -19.24
N PRO A 266 5.49 17.03 -18.34
CA PRO A 266 6.02 18.35 -18.71
C PRO A 266 7.09 18.22 -19.81
N GLY A 267 6.99 19.07 -20.86
CA GLY A 267 7.98 19.09 -21.96
C GLY A 267 7.72 18.09 -23.11
N VAL A 268 6.70 17.27 -23.04
CA VAL A 268 6.24 16.45 -24.18
C VAL A 268 5.13 17.23 -24.90
N ASN A 269 5.50 17.95 -25.97
CA ASN A 269 4.52 18.55 -26.87
C ASN A 269 3.72 17.45 -27.57
N ALA A 270 2.39 17.63 -27.64
CA ALA A 270 1.47 16.75 -28.35
C ALA A 270 1.65 16.85 -29.85
#